data_1453df5393a3538f22e7eee242e4a8b6
#
_entry.id   1453df5393a3538f22e7eee242e4a8b6
#
_cell.length_a   1.000
_cell.length_b   1.000
_cell.length_c   1.000
_cell.angle_alpha   90.00
_cell.angle_beta   90.00
_cell.angle_gamma   90.00
#
_symmetry.space_group_name_H-M   'P 1'
#
loop_
_entity.id
_entity.type
_entity.pdbx_description
1 polymer ?
#
loop_
_entity_poly.entity_id
_entity_poly.type
_entity_poly.pdbx_seq_one_letter_code
_entity_poly.pdbx_strand_id
1 'polypeptide(L)'
;MGIYLNPGNDLFYSTVTYSEIYVDKTMLISFTNKCLFGENKEICVSRPRRFGKSMAENMLTAYYSKGCDSRELFSKFQIAQTPDFENHLNRYNVIHIDMQKFLGRTKNVHEMLDFLQKRVLKEMKQTFSVIEPEETSLIIALEDLYGQCEEKFIFIIDEWLSLIHISEPTRPL
;
A
#
# COMPACT_ATOMS: atom_id res chain seq x y z
N MET A 1 -5.00 13.06 -4.07
CA MET A 1 -4.90 11.70 -3.51
C MET A 1 -5.68 10.75 -4.40
N GLY A 2 -5.11 9.60 -4.71
CA GLY A 2 -5.77 8.54 -5.49
C GLY A 2 -6.47 7.53 -4.60
N ILE A 3 -7.13 6.55 -5.24
CA ILE A 3 -7.73 5.41 -4.54
C ILE A 3 -6.67 4.35 -4.26
N TYR A 4 -5.75 4.15 -5.23
CA TYR A 4 -4.67 3.17 -5.17
C TYR A 4 -3.31 3.82 -4.98
N LEU A 5 -3.06 4.94 -5.68
CA LEU A 5 -1.82 5.69 -5.58
C LEU A 5 -1.97 6.80 -4.53
N ASN A 6 -1.13 6.76 -3.52
CA ASN A 6 -1.10 7.73 -2.42
C ASN A 6 -2.49 7.99 -1.82
N PRO A 7 -3.16 6.97 -1.25
CA PRO A 7 -4.53 7.12 -0.72
C PRO A 7 -4.61 8.09 0.46
N GLY A 8 -3.48 8.42 1.08
CA GLY A 8 -3.42 9.37 2.19
C GLY A 8 -3.69 8.72 3.55
N ASN A 9 -4.21 9.53 4.49
CA ASN A 9 -4.32 9.14 5.90
C ASN A 9 -5.75 9.01 6.43
N ASP A 10 -6.77 9.24 5.61
CA ASP A 10 -8.17 9.29 6.06
C ASP A 10 -8.65 8.01 6.73
N LEU A 11 -8.26 6.83 6.19
CA LEU A 11 -8.67 5.54 6.74
C LEU A 11 -8.07 5.30 8.12
N PHE A 12 -6.81 5.65 8.30
CA PHE A 12 -6.14 5.51 9.60
C PHE A 12 -6.65 6.56 10.60
N TYR A 13 -6.84 7.80 10.14
CA TYR A 13 -7.44 8.86 10.94
C TYR A 13 -8.82 8.44 11.48
N SER A 14 -9.68 7.93 10.60
CA SER A 14 -11.02 7.45 10.99
C SER A 14 -10.94 6.31 12.00
N THR A 15 -10.00 5.37 11.78
CA THR A 15 -9.79 4.25 12.71
C THR A 15 -9.40 4.74 14.10
N VAL A 16 -8.43 5.65 14.20
CA VAL A 16 -7.93 6.14 15.48
C VAL A 16 -8.93 7.05 16.20
N THR A 17 -9.75 7.78 15.43
CA THR A 17 -10.68 8.77 15.99
C THR A 17 -11.98 8.16 16.45
N TYR A 18 -12.51 7.18 15.70
CA TYR A 18 -13.86 6.66 15.92
C TYR A 18 -13.90 5.24 16.51
N SER A 19 -12.76 4.55 16.64
CA SER A 19 -12.75 3.25 17.34
C SER A 19 -12.86 3.46 18.85
N GLU A 20 -13.70 2.68 19.50
CA GLU A 20 -13.84 2.67 20.97
C GLU A 20 -12.51 2.33 21.66
N ILE A 21 -11.74 1.41 21.06
CA ILE A 21 -10.42 0.99 21.55
C ILE A 21 -9.45 0.95 20.38
N TYR A 22 -8.34 1.66 20.49
CA TYR A 22 -7.20 1.57 19.60
C TYR A 22 -5.96 1.14 20.38
N VAL A 23 -5.33 0.05 19.94
CA VAL A 23 -4.05 -0.41 20.49
C VAL A 23 -2.92 0.10 19.61
N ASP A 24 -2.01 0.87 20.18
CA ASP A 24 -0.86 1.42 19.47
C ASP A 24 0.07 0.30 18.96
N LYS A 25 0.15 0.17 17.65
CA LYS A 25 1.06 -0.74 16.94
C LYS A 25 2.04 0.01 16.05
N THR A 26 2.20 1.32 16.27
CA THR A 26 3.01 2.17 15.39
C THR A 26 4.49 1.80 15.39
N MET A 27 4.99 1.05 16.38
CA MET A 27 6.35 0.52 16.35
C MET A 27 6.60 -0.47 15.20
N LEU A 28 5.56 -0.99 14.55
CA LEU A 28 5.70 -1.71 13.27
C LEU A 28 6.34 -0.81 12.20
N ILE A 29 6.03 0.48 12.19
CA ILE A 29 6.66 1.46 11.28
C ILE A 29 8.18 1.52 11.51
N SER A 30 8.64 1.56 12.76
CA SER A 30 10.07 1.54 13.06
C SER A 30 10.76 0.27 12.53
N PHE A 31 10.08 -0.86 12.56
CA PHE A 31 10.57 -2.09 11.94
C PHE A 31 10.61 -1.97 10.42
N THR A 32 9.53 -1.53 9.78
CA THR A 32 9.46 -1.42 8.31
C THR A 32 10.44 -0.37 7.78
N ASN A 33 10.66 0.75 8.49
CA ASN A 33 11.67 1.76 8.14
C ASN A 33 13.06 1.15 7.95
N LYS A 34 13.47 0.21 8.81
CA LYS A 34 14.76 -0.48 8.74
C LYS A 34 14.87 -1.42 7.53
N CYS A 35 13.74 -1.89 7.03
CA CYS A 35 13.69 -2.81 5.90
C CYS A 35 13.70 -2.11 4.54
N LEU A 36 13.27 -0.83 4.46
CA LEU A 36 13.01 -0.13 3.18
C LEU A 36 14.16 -0.13 2.19
N PHE A 37 15.41 -0.08 2.66
CA PHE A 37 16.60 0.00 1.80
C PHE A 37 17.53 -1.20 1.94
N GLY A 38 17.11 -2.21 2.73
CA GLY A 38 17.87 -3.42 2.97
C GLY A 38 17.53 -4.55 2.00
N GLU A 39 18.21 -5.66 2.17
CA GLU A 39 17.92 -6.91 1.45
C GLU A 39 16.54 -7.48 1.82
N ASN A 40 16.04 -7.19 3.03
CA ASN A 40 14.76 -7.68 3.57
C ASN A 40 13.60 -6.71 3.34
N LYS A 41 13.55 -6.06 2.18
CA LYS A 41 12.49 -5.08 1.82
C LYS A 41 11.14 -5.72 1.54
N GLU A 42 11.09 -7.02 1.34
CA GLU A 42 9.87 -7.79 1.12
C GLU A 42 9.36 -8.35 2.44
N ILE A 43 8.27 -7.79 2.95
CA ILE A 43 7.70 -8.14 4.25
C ILE A 43 6.36 -8.84 4.05
N CYS A 44 6.27 -10.08 4.50
CA CYS A 44 5.02 -10.82 4.53
C CYS A 44 4.49 -10.93 5.97
N VAL A 45 3.26 -10.46 6.20
CA VAL A 45 2.59 -10.52 7.50
C VAL A 45 1.49 -11.57 7.46
N SER A 46 1.72 -12.71 8.11
CA SER A 46 0.71 -13.75 8.29
C SER A 46 0.11 -13.65 9.70
N ARG A 47 -1.19 -13.35 9.77
CA ARG A 47 -1.96 -13.30 11.02
C ARG A 47 -3.38 -13.81 10.76
N PRO A 48 -4.04 -14.44 11.74
CA PRO A 48 -5.44 -14.82 11.62
C PRO A 48 -6.35 -13.62 11.30
N ARG A 49 -7.55 -13.89 10.80
CA ARG A 49 -8.57 -12.85 10.60
C ARG A 49 -8.86 -12.13 11.91
N ARG A 50 -9.21 -10.84 11.84
CA ARG A 50 -9.54 -9.95 12.98
C ARG A 50 -8.36 -9.57 13.88
N PHE A 51 -7.12 -9.85 13.49
CA PHE A 51 -5.91 -9.42 14.23
C PHE A 51 -5.38 -8.04 13.81
N GLY A 52 -6.17 -7.26 13.07
CA GLY A 52 -5.86 -5.87 12.73
C GLY A 52 -4.88 -5.71 11.59
N LYS A 53 -4.81 -6.65 10.62
CA LYS A 53 -3.97 -6.52 9.41
C LYS A 53 -4.31 -5.26 8.63
N SER A 54 -5.56 -5.10 8.19
CA SER A 54 -6.00 -3.94 7.41
C SER A 54 -5.83 -2.62 8.17
N MET A 55 -5.92 -2.65 9.51
CA MET A 55 -5.59 -1.48 10.33
C MET A 55 -4.08 -1.14 10.26
N ALA A 56 -3.21 -2.14 10.29
CA ALA A 56 -1.78 -1.95 10.15
C ALA A 56 -1.40 -1.43 8.74
N GLU A 57 -2.05 -1.93 7.70
CA GLU A 57 -1.88 -1.46 6.34
C GLU A 57 -2.32 -0.01 6.16
N ASN A 58 -3.48 0.37 6.69
CA ASN A 58 -3.95 1.76 6.70
C ASN A 58 -2.99 2.67 7.46
N MET A 59 -2.43 2.20 8.57
CA MET A 59 -1.40 2.91 9.35
C MET A 59 -0.12 3.12 8.53
N LEU A 60 0.41 2.08 7.88
CA LEU A 60 1.60 2.19 7.03
C LEU A 60 1.32 3.09 5.83
N THR A 61 0.16 2.97 5.20
CA THR A 61 -0.27 3.84 4.10
C THR A 61 -0.29 5.30 4.54
N ALA A 62 -0.91 5.61 5.68
CA ALA A 62 -0.98 6.97 6.22
C ALA A 62 0.40 7.55 6.54
N TYR A 63 1.32 6.70 7.02
CA TYR A 63 2.65 7.15 7.38
C TYR A 63 3.53 7.42 6.15
N TYR A 64 3.49 6.55 5.15
CA TYR A 64 4.40 6.64 4.01
C TYR A 64 3.90 7.50 2.85
N SER A 65 2.57 7.61 2.64
CA SER A 65 2.00 8.27 1.45
C SER A 65 2.41 9.73 1.31
N LYS A 66 2.95 10.08 0.14
CA LYS A 66 3.12 11.47 -0.29
C LYS A 66 1.77 12.16 -0.46
N GLY A 67 1.77 13.50 -0.37
CA GLY A 67 0.61 14.34 -0.67
C GLY A 67 -0.41 14.48 0.46
N CYS A 68 -0.11 13.97 1.64
CA CYS A 68 -0.82 14.26 2.89
C CYS A 68 0.15 14.68 3.99
N ASP A 69 -0.36 15.27 5.05
CA ASP A 69 0.40 15.52 6.28
C ASP A 69 -0.18 14.67 7.41
N SER A 70 0.61 13.72 7.88
CA SER A 70 0.22 12.80 8.94
C SER A 70 0.96 13.08 10.26
N ARG A 71 1.74 14.15 10.36
CA ARG A 71 2.56 14.48 11.52
C ARG A 71 1.74 14.58 12.80
N GLU A 72 0.68 15.38 12.78
CA GLU A 72 -0.19 15.55 13.94
C GLU A 72 -0.87 14.23 14.34
N LEU A 73 -1.33 13.46 13.32
CA LEU A 73 -1.98 12.16 13.53
C LEU A 73 -1.07 11.19 14.28
N PHE A 74 0.23 11.14 13.93
CA PHE A 74 1.18 10.22 14.56
C PHE A 74 1.86 10.77 15.81
N SER A 75 1.79 12.09 16.10
CA SER A 75 2.49 12.74 17.20
C SER A 75 2.20 12.13 18.58
N LYS A 76 1.03 11.56 18.76
CA LYS A 76 0.56 10.93 20.01
C LYS A 76 0.98 9.48 20.20
N PHE A 77 1.63 8.87 19.21
CA PHE A 77 2.01 7.46 19.23
C PHE A 77 3.51 7.24 19.48
N GLN A 78 3.86 6.00 19.81
CA GLN A 78 5.24 5.64 20.16
C GLN A 78 6.23 5.90 19.01
N ILE A 79 5.80 5.76 17.76
CA ILE A 79 6.67 6.01 16.60
C ILE A 79 7.22 7.44 16.58
N ALA A 80 6.47 8.42 17.04
CA ALA A 80 6.90 9.82 17.07
C ALA A 80 8.13 10.07 17.97
N GLN A 81 8.43 9.16 18.88
CA GLN A 81 9.58 9.22 19.76
C GLN A 81 10.84 8.59 19.15
N THR A 82 10.74 7.98 17.97
CA THR A 82 11.89 7.38 17.30
C THR A 82 12.68 8.42 16.50
N PRO A 83 14.02 8.30 16.43
CA PRO A 83 14.86 9.30 15.74
C PRO A 83 14.61 9.38 14.24
N ASP A 84 14.07 8.32 13.62
CA ASP A 84 13.82 8.20 12.18
C ASP A 84 12.38 8.53 11.79
N PHE A 85 11.54 8.96 12.75
CA PHE A 85 10.14 9.29 12.49
C PHE A 85 9.96 10.26 11.31
N GLU A 86 10.67 11.38 11.35
CA GLU A 86 10.57 12.44 10.35
C GLU A 86 11.22 12.07 9.01
N ASN A 87 12.17 11.14 9.02
CA ASN A 87 12.95 10.79 7.83
C ASN A 87 12.11 10.09 6.76
N HIS A 88 11.05 9.40 7.19
CA HIS A 88 10.23 8.58 6.32
C HIS A 88 8.77 9.03 6.23
N LEU A 89 8.34 9.94 7.11
CA LEU A 89 6.96 10.42 7.18
C LEU A 89 6.55 11.13 5.89
N ASN A 90 5.54 10.59 5.21
CA ASN A 90 4.96 11.11 3.97
C ASN A 90 5.97 11.36 2.83
N ARG A 91 6.96 10.47 2.69
CA ARG A 91 8.08 10.61 1.74
C ARG A 91 7.97 9.76 0.49
N TYR A 92 7.08 8.77 0.45
CA TYR A 92 7.07 7.76 -0.61
C TYR A 92 5.77 7.75 -1.40
N ASN A 93 5.86 7.31 -2.64
CA ASN A 93 4.68 6.92 -3.39
C ASN A 93 4.20 5.56 -2.89
N VAL A 94 3.00 5.50 -2.38
CA VAL A 94 2.39 4.27 -1.88
C VAL A 94 1.35 3.78 -2.87
N ILE A 95 1.48 2.52 -3.29
CA ILE A 95 0.44 1.80 -4.03
C ILE A 95 -0.21 0.83 -3.06
N HIS A 96 -1.46 1.11 -2.66
CA HIS A 96 -2.23 0.30 -1.73
C HIS A 96 -3.33 -0.47 -2.47
N ILE A 97 -3.26 -1.80 -2.41
CA ILE A 97 -4.13 -2.71 -3.16
C ILE A 97 -4.80 -3.69 -2.19
N ASP A 98 -6.12 -3.70 -2.19
CA ASP A 98 -6.93 -4.75 -1.56
C ASP A 98 -7.40 -5.72 -2.66
N MET A 99 -6.80 -6.91 -2.68
CA MET A 99 -7.05 -7.91 -3.73
C MET A 99 -8.49 -8.41 -3.74
N GLN A 100 -9.19 -8.43 -2.60
CA GLN A 100 -10.59 -8.85 -2.53
C GLN A 100 -11.52 -7.96 -3.38
N LYS A 101 -11.24 -6.66 -3.42
CA LYS A 101 -12.06 -5.71 -4.22
C LYS A 101 -12.00 -6.00 -5.72
N PHE A 102 -10.91 -6.60 -6.17
CA PHE A 102 -10.74 -6.96 -7.57
C PHE A 102 -11.35 -8.33 -7.89
N LEU A 103 -11.19 -9.31 -6.99
CA LEU A 103 -11.72 -10.66 -7.16
C LEU A 103 -13.24 -10.69 -7.38
N GLY A 104 -13.98 -9.88 -6.65
CA GLY A 104 -15.44 -9.81 -6.77
C GLY A 104 -15.94 -9.23 -8.10
N ARG A 105 -15.05 -8.71 -8.97
CA ARG A 105 -15.38 -8.00 -10.21
C ARG A 105 -14.90 -8.70 -11.48
N THR A 106 -14.16 -9.78 -11.35
CA THR A 106 -13.52 -10.48 -12.47
C THR A 106 -13.75 -11.98 -12.39
N LYS A 107 -13.69 -12.66 -13.54
CA LYS A 107 -13.99 -14.10 -13.64
C LYS A 107 -12.78 -14.98 -13.38
N ASN A 108 -11.58 -14.44 -13.57
CA ASN A 108 -10.33 -15.16 -13.44
C ASN A 108 -9.18 -14.20 -13.05
N VAL A 109 -8.02 -14.77 -12.68
CA VAL A 109 -6.85 -14.03 -12.25
C VAL A 109 -6.29 -13.11 -13.34
N HIS A 110 -6.31 -13.53 -14.61
CA HIS A 110 -5.79 -12.69 -15.70
C HIS A 110 -6.64 -11.42 -15.88
N GLU A 111 -7.96 -11.55 -15.95
CA GLU A 111 -8.86 -10.39 -16.00
C GLU A 111 -8.67 -9.46 -14.79
N MET A 112 -8.43 -10.06 -13.63
CA MET A 112 -8.21 -9.29 -12.41
C MET A 112 -6.91 -8.50 -12.47
N LEU A 113 -5.81 -9.12 -12.90
CA LEU A 113 -4.53 -8.43 -13.06
C LEU A 113 -4.60 -7.32 -14.11
N ASP A 114 -5.24 -7.55 -15.23
CA ASP A 114 -5.46 -6.55 -16.27
C ASP A 114 -6.29 -5.37 -15.74
N PHE A 115 -7.35 -5.67 -15.00
CA PHE A 115 -8.21 -4.65 -14.42
C PHE A 115 -7.45 -3.82 -13.37
N LEU A 116 -6.67 -4.46 -12.49
CA LEU A 116 -5.83 -3.83 -11.51
C LEU A 116 -4.80 -2.91 -12.18
N GLN A 117 -4.05 -3.42 -13.15
CA GLN A 117 -3.05 -2.64 -13.88
C GLN A 117 -3.67 -1.38 -14.50
N LYS A 118 -4.79 -1.52 -15.21
CA LYS A 118 -5.51 -0.40 -15.84
C LYS A 118 -5.91 0.67 -14.81
N ARG A 119 -6.37 0.24 -13.63
CA ARG A 119 -6.82 1.18 -12.58
C ARG A 119 -5.65 1.92 -11.95
N VAL A 120 -4.59 1.23 -11.58
CA VAL A 120 -3.39 1.84 -10.98
C VAL A 120 -2.72 2.76 -12.01
N LEU A 121 -2.51 2.28 -13.23
CA LEU A 121 -1.87 3.04 -14.30
C LEU A 121 -2.65 4.32 -14.65
N LYS A 122 -3.98 4.28 -14.60
CA LYS A 122 -4.81 5.47 -14.79
C LYS A 122 -4.50 6.56 -13.77
N GLU A 123 -4.35 6.22 -12.50
CA GLU A 123 -4.00 7.18 -11.45
C GLU A 123 -2.55 7.67 -11.58
N MET A 124 -1.64 6.77 -11.97
CA MET A 124 -0.24 7.14 -12.21
C MET A 124 -0.11 8.15 -13.35
N LYS A 125 -0.80 7.95 -14.47
CA LYS A 125 -0.81 8.90 -15.60
C LYS A 125 -1.37 10.27 -15.23
N GLN A 126 -2.32 10.34 -14.30
CA GLN A 126 -2.84 11.60 -13.78
C GLN A 126 -1.86 12.34 -12.87
N THR A 127 -0.95 11.60 -12.24
CA THR A 127 0.00 12.13 -11.26
C THR A 127 1.36 12.43 -11.90
N PHE A 128 1.78 11.62 -12.84
CA PHE A 128 3.11 11.68 -13.45
C PHE A 128 3.00 11.91 -14.95
N SER A 129 3.38 13.10 -15.39
CA SER A 129 3.35 13.50 -16.81
C SER A 129 4.42 12.79 -17.68
N VAL A 130 5.37 12.12 -17.06
CA VAL A 130 6.44 11.35 -17.72
C VAL A 130 5.89 10.08 -18.37
N ILE A 131 4.80 9.52 -17.82
CA ILE A 131 4.21 8.29 -18.37
C ILE A 131 3.48 8.64 -19.66
N GLU A 132 3.88 8.01 -20.75
CA GLU A 132 3.24 8.18 -22.06
C GLU A 132 1.73 7.84 -21.99
N PRO A 133 0.86 8.63 -22.65
CA PRO A 133 -0.58 8.39 -22.64
C PRO A 133 -0.97 7.00 -23.13
N GLU A 134 -0.22 6.46 -24.11
CA GLU A 134 -0.45 5.16 -24.76
C GLU A 134 0.08 3.97 -23.94
N GLU A 135 0.90 4.22 -22.90
CA GLU A 135 1.48 3.13 -22.11
C GLU A 135 0.38 2.30 -21.44
N THR A 136 0.46 1.00 -21.57
CA THR A 136 -0.52 0.03 -21.01
C THR A 136 0.07 -0.89 -19.96
N SER A 137 1.41 -0.91 -19.82
CA SER A 137 2.11 -1.74 -18.86
C SER A 137 2.44 -0.97 -17.59
N LEU A 138 1.95 -1.46 -16.46
CA LEU A 138 2.30 -0.89 -15.15
C LEU A 138 3.80 -1.04 -14.84
N ILE A 139 4.41 -2.14 -15.29
CA ILE A 139 5.83 -2.43 -15.06
C ILE A 139 6.68 -1.40 -15.78
N ILE A 140 6.42 -1.17 -17.08
CA ILE A 140 7.17 -0.18 -17.88
C ILE A 140 7.00 1.22 -17.28
N ALA A 141 5.79 1.61 -16.91
CA ALA A 141 5.54 2.90 -16.28
C ALA A 141 6.34 3.08 -14.96
N LEU A 142 6.50 2.04 -14.18
CA LEU A 142 7.29 2.07 -12.93
C LEU A 142 8.80 2.16 -13.24
N GLU A 143 9.28 1.45 -14.25
CA GLU A 143 10.68 1.50 -14.70
C GLU A 143 11.03 2.89 -15.23
N ASP A 144 10.16 3.50 -16.03
CA ASP A 144 10.33 4.87 -16.54
C ASP A 144 10.38 5.90 -15.40
N LEU A 145 9.48 5.79 -14.44
CA LEU A 145 9.46 6.71 -13.29
C LEU A 145 10.71 6.56 -12.42
N TYR A 146 11.17 5.34 -12.22
CA TYR A 146 12.42 5.12 -11.49
C TYR A 146 13.63 5.63 -12.26
N GLY A 147 13.70 5.36 -13.56
CA GLY A 147 14.85 5.75 -14.41
C GLY A 147 14.94 7.24 -14.68
N GLN A 148 13.79 7.93 -14.84
CA GLN A 148 13.76 9.34 -15.21
C GLN A 148 13.62 10.30 -14.03
N CYS A 149 12.90 9.89 -12.97
CA CYS A 149 12.55 10.75 -11.86
C CYS A 149 13.07 10.25 -10.51
N GLU A 150 13.75 9.09 -10.46
CA GLU A 150 14.19 8.42 -9.23
C GLU A 150 13.05 8.19 -8.22
N GLU A 151 11.80 8.12 -8.70
CA GLU A 151 10.63 7.92 -7.84
C GLU A 151 10.62 6.52 -7.24
N LYS A 152 10.43 6.45 -5.92
CA LYS A 152 10.40 5.19 -5.16
C LYS A 152 8.99 4.87 -4.72
N PHE A 153 8.64 3.59 -4.83
CA PHE A 153 7.32 3.09 -4.53
C PHE A 153 7.36 2.09 -3.38
N ILE A 154 6.34 2.16 -2.52
CA ILE A 154 6.04 1.15 -1.51
C ILE A 154 4.72 0.50 -1.91
N PHE A 155 4.73 -0.82 -2.07
CA PHE A 155 3.55 -1.61 -2.34
C PHE A 155 3.01 -2.17 -1.02
N ILE A 156 1.73 -1.91 -0.74
CA ILE A 156 0.99 -2.48 0.38
C ILE A 156 -0.16 -3.28 -0.21
N ILE A 157 -0.13 -4.61 -0.02
CA ILE A 157 -1.08 -5.53 -0.67
C ILE A 157 -1.79 -6.34 0.40
N ASP A 158 -3.13 -6.15 0.52
CA ASP A 158 -4.00 -6.94 1.39
C ASP A 158 -4.61 -8.13 0.65
N GLU A 159 -4.83 -9.22 1.38
CA GLU A 159 -5.53 -10.45 0.97
C GLU A 159 -4.95 -11.12 -0.30
N TRP A 160 -3.62 -10.99 -0.53
CA TRP A 160 -2.94 -11.56 -1.69
C TRP A 160 -3.05 -13.10 -1.77
N LEU A 161 -3.20 -13.79 -0.63
CA LEU A 161 -3.41 -15.24 -0.57
C LEU A 161 -4.72 -15.69 -1.24
N SER A 162 -5.68 -14.80 -1.39
CA SER A 162 -6.94 -15.09 -2.09
C SER A 162 -6.72 -15.48 -3.57
N LEU A 163 -5.57 -15.11 -4.16
CA LEU A 163 -5.17 -15.48 -5.51
C LEU A 163 -4.87 -16.98 -5.65
N ILE A 164 -4.35 -17.61 -4.61
CA ILE A 164 -3.95 -19.02 -4.62
C ILE A 164 -5.20 -19.90 -4.77
N HIS A 165 -6.30 -19.53 -4.13
CA HIS A 165 -7.55 -20.29 -4.19
C HIS A 165 -8.25 -20.27 -5.57
N ILE A 166 -7.89 -19.34 -6.45
CA ILE A 166 -8.45 -19.23 -7.81
C ILE A 166 -7.60 -20.03 -8.80
N SER A 167 -6.32 -20.15 -8.57
CA SER A 167 -5.38 -20.84 -9.45
C SER A 167 -5.34 -22.36 -9.24
N GLU A 168 -5.81 -22.86 -8.10
CA GLU A 168 -5.94 -24.30 -7.87
C GLU A 168 -7.36 -24.76 -8.21
N PRO A 169 -7.56 -25.52 -9.32
CA PRO A 169 -8.81 -26.24 -9.50
C PRO A 169 -8.95 -27.20 -8.30
N THR A 170 -10.07 -27.09 -7.59
CA THR A 170 -10.44 -28.03 -6.53
C THR A 170 -10.18 -29.44 -7.04
N ARG A 171 -9.14 -30.11 -6.54
CA ARG A 171 -9.00 -31.56 -6.73
C ARG A 171 -10.20 -32.19 -6.04
N PRO A 172 -11.07 -32.92 -6.76
CA PRO A 172 -12.09 -33.70 -6.10
C PRO A 172 -11.36 -34.72 -5.21
N LEU A 173 -11.78 -34.80 -3.97
CA LEU A 173 -11.41 -35.85 -3.03
C LEU A 173 -11.87 -37.21 -3.55
#